data_04b5e709e97a477999e6e1ecab564117
#
_entry.id   04b5e709e97a477999e6e1ecab564117
#
_cell.length_a   1.000
_cell.length_b   1.000
_cell.length_c   1.000
_cell.angle_alpha   90.00
_cell.angle_beta   90.00
_cell.angle_gamma   90.00
#
_symmetry.space_group_name_H-M   'P 1'
#
loop_
_entity.id
_entity.type
_entity.pdbx_description
1 polymer ?
#
loop_
_entity_poly.entity_id
_entity_poly.type
_entity_poly.pdbx_seq_one_letter_code
_entity_poly.pdbx_strand_id
1 'polypeptide(L)'
;MLKRVGQTEMEKNHVTPEGAMIRIKDASYPAPFHPGLEFNSPVHGNWNIVHTGMLMPETIQIYVCADNCMRGVVLTAAEMNAADRFSYVIIEEDDLLNGNLEDITIEGVTDVLKKLERKPKAVLLFTVCLHHFLGCDLKMVYEELDRRFPEIAFVRCYMDPIMQKTGLTPDQKLRKAMYDPLKVQKADPHIVTLLGHNFPLDETSDIKRFLKKCGCELREITTCDTWDKYEKLGEANIFLSIYPTAKYGAQTLSKRLGREHIYMPASFNYEEIKQQMERLAEILEKTLVSKIIQTSEEQIETLNVLIDAQKDFYYEKEIEACEETIKKVREVVGDT
;
A
#
# COMPACT_ATOMS: atom_id res chain seq x y z
N MET A 1 -38.38 2.43 -5.52
CA MET A 1 -38.92 1.27 -4.78
C MET A 1 -37.71 0.46 -4.31
N LEU A 2 -37.36 0.55 -3.03
CA LEU A 2 -36.30 -0.26 -2.45
C LEU A 2 -36.75 -1.73 -2.41
N LYS A 3 -36.17 -2.54 -3.27
CA LYS A 3 -36.39 -3.98 -3.24
C LYS A 3 -35.57 -4.53 -2.07
N ARG A 4 -36.22 -5.13 -1.06
CA ARG A 4 -35.50 -5.90 -0.04
C ARG A 4 -34.86 -7.10 -0.73
N VAL A 5 -33.57 -6.98 -0.99
CA VAL A 5 -32.78 -8.08 -1.52
C VAL A 5 -32.38 -8.95 -0.33
N GLY A 6 -32.68 -10.22 -0.37
CA GLY A 6 -32.27 -11.18 0.64
C GLY A 6 -33.38 -11.74 1.54
N GLN A 7 -34.52 -11.10 1.67
CA GLN A 7 -35.59 -11.65 2.53
C GLN A 7 -36.09 -13.04 2.07
N THR A 8 -36.10 -13.30 0.76
CA THR A 8 -36.46 -14.61 0.18
C THR A 8 -35.40 -15.68 0.36
N GLU A 9 -34.14 -15.32 0.47
CA GLU A 9 -33.06 -16.27 0.77
C GLU A 9 -32.88 -16.47 2.27
N MET A 10 -33.10 -15.43 3.08
CA MET A 10 -33.13 -15.55 4.55
C MET A 10 -34.28 -16.39 5.04
N GLU A 11 -35.44 -16.33 4.38
CA GLU A 11 -36.58 -17.20 4.70
C GLU A 11 -36.39 -18.65 4.26
N LYS A 12 -35.60 -18.90 3.23
CA LYS A 12 -35.22 -20.24 2.76
C LYS A 12 -34.04 -20.87 3.48
N ASN A 13 -33.10 -20.03 3.90
CA ASN A 13 -31.98 -20.44 4.73
C ASN A 13 -32.18 -19.84 6.09
N HIS A 14 -32.70 -20.65 7.02
CA HIS A 14 -32.69 -20.31 8.46
C HIS A 14 -31.22 -19.99 8.79
N VAL A 15 -30.91 -18.71 8.99
CA VAL A 15 -29.55 -18.30 9.44
C VAL A 15 -29.44 -18.80 10.88
N THR A 16 -28.87 -19.98 11.04
CA THR A 16 -28.52 -20.51 12.35
C THR A 16 -27.15 -19.94 12.76
N PRO A 17 -26.84 -19.89 14.06
CA PRO A 17 -25.48 -19.51 14.50
C PRO A 17 -24.39 -20.33 13.81
N GLU A 18 -24.65 -21.63 13.58
CA GLU A 18 -23.71 -22.55 12.88
C GLU A 18 -23.54 -22.15 11.41
N GLY A 19 -24.62 -21.73 10.73
CA GLY A 19 -24.56 -21.23 9.35
C GLY A 19 -23.82 -19.88 9.20
N ALA A 20 -23.72 -19.11 10.29
CA ALA A 20 -22.99 -17.85 10.32
C ALA A 20 -21.52 -18.02 10.75
N MET A 21 -21.08 -19.23 11.06
CA MET A 21 -19.70 -19.53 11.46
C MET A 21 -18.87 -20.07 10.29
N ILE A 22 -17.62 -19.68 10.23
CA ILE A 22 -16.60 -20.28 9.36
C ILE A 22 -15.44 -20.74 10.22
N ARG A 23 -14.93 -21.93 9.97
CA ARG A 23 -13.72 -22.39 10.66
C ARG A 23 -12.51 -21.62 10.14
N ILE A 24 -11.59 -21.26 11.01
CA ILE A 24 -10.38 -20.49 10.65
C ILE A 24 -9.62 -21.16 9.50
N LYS A 25 -9.53 -22.49 9.48
CA LYS A 25 -8.88 -23.25 8.40
C LYS A 25 -9.57 -23.11 7.03
N ASP A 26 -10.84 -22.77 7.01
CA ASP A 26 -11.64 -22.62 5.78
C ASP A 26 -11.70 -21.14 5.35
N ALA A 27 -11.18 -20.22 6.17
CA ALA A 27 -11.08 -18.82 5.84
C ALA A 27 -9.97 -18.58 4.79
N SER A 28 -10.25 -17.71 3.83
CA SER A 28 -9.29 -17.36 2.78
C SER A 28 -9.21 -15.85 2.56
N TYR A 29 -8.01 -15.36 2.30
CA TYR A 29 -7.80 -13.97 1.88
C TYR A 29 -8.10 -13.83 0.36
N PRO A 30 -8.67 -12.73 -0.15
CA PRO A 30 -8.97 -11.47 0.57
C PRO A 30 -10.33 -11.41 1.27
N ALA A 31 -11.22 -12.34 1.06
CA ALA A 31 -12.57 -12.34 1.60
C ALA A 31 -12.84 -13.67 2.34
N PRO A 32 -12.68 -13.70 3.66
CA PRO A 32 -12.89 -14.90 4.46
C PRO A 32 -14.34 -15.38 4.45
N PHE A 33 -15.29 -14.49 4.13
CA PHE A 33 -16.71 -14.79 4.01
C PHE A 33 -17.22 -14.51 2.61
N HIS A 34 -18.37 -15.08 2.26
CA HIS A 34 -19.04 -14.73 1.01
C HIS A 34 -19.40 -13.24 1.00
N PRO A 35 -19.04 -12.50 -0.06
CA PRO A 35 -19.42 -11.11 -0.18
C PRO A 35 -20.93 -10.99 -0.36
N GLY A 36 -21.56 -10.14 0.44
CA GLY A 36 -22.99 -9.87 0.41
C GLY A 36 -23.27 -8.49 1.00
N LEU A 37 -24.54 -8.11 1.03
CA LEU A 37 -24.96 -6.87 1.69
C LEU A 37 -24.82 -6.96 3.21
N GLU A 38 -24.82 -8.16 3.76
CA GLU A 38 -24.71 -8.47 5.18
C GLU A 38 -23.27 -8.42 5.68
N PHE A 39 -22.31 -8.58 4.75
CA PHE A 39 -20.89 -8.60 5.08
C PHE A 39 -20.11 -7.70 4.13
N ASN A 40 -19.50 -6.69 4.68
CA ASN A 40 -18.58 -5.83 3.97
C ASN A 40 -17.15 -6.12 4.42
N SER A 41 -16.39 -6.77 3.57
CA SER A 41 -15.01 -7.12 3.87
C SER A 41 -14.17 -5.87 4.16
N PRO A 42 -13.41 -5.82 5.26
CA PRO A 42 -12.53 -4.69 5.57
C PRO A 42 -11.48 -4.43 4.47
N VAL A 43 -11.10 -5.43 3.68
CA VAL A 43 -10.21 -5.24 2.52
C VAL A 43 -10.83 -4.48 1.36
N HIS A 44 -12.14 -4.35 1.36
CA HIS A 44 -12.89 -3.57 0.36
C HIS A 44 -13.26 -2.17 0.89
N GLY A 45 -12.84 -1.82 2.09
CA GLY A 45 -13.03 -0.49 2.66
C GLY A 45 -12.29 0.59 1.87
N ASN A 46 -12.95 1.74 1.69
CA ASN A 46 -12.38 2.85 0.92
C ASN A 46 -11.63 3.86 1.78
N TRP A 47 -11.82 3.81 3.07
CA TRP A 47 -11.31 4.84 3.99
C TRP A 47 -9.81 4.80 4.16
N ASN A 48 -9.17 3.64 3.93
CA ASN A 48 -7.72 3.48 3.94
C ASN A 48 -7.00 4.37 2.92
N ILE A 49 -7.68 4.76 1.83
CA ILE A 49 -7.05 5.55 0.76
C ILE A 49 -6.59 6.93 1.25
N VAL A 50 -7.32 7.54 2.18
CA VAL A 50 -6.89 8.83 2.78
C VAL A 50 -5.60 8.63 3.56
N HIS A 51 -5.57 7.66 4.49
CA HIS A 51 -4.37 7.36 5.29
C HIS A 51 -3.18 7.01 4.40
N THR A 52 -3.38 6.11 3.46
CA THR A 52 -2.32 5.65 2.56
C THR A 52 -1.79 6.80 1.70
N GLY A 53 -2.66 7.62 1.14
CA GLY A 53 -2.25 8.77 0.32
C GLY A 53 -1.50 9.84 1.10
N MET A 54 -1.80 10.03 2.40
CA MET A 54 -1.10 10.99 3.25
C MET A 54 0.35 10.61 3.55
N LEU A 55 0.77 9.37 3.26
CA LEU A 55 2.17 8.95 3.37
C LEU A 55 3.10 9.66 2.36
N MET A 56 2.56 10.15 1.24
CA MET A 56 3.36 10.94 0.30
C MET A 56 3.57 12.36 0.85
N PRO A 57 4.81 12.79 1.10
CA PRO A 57 5.08 14.12 1.66
C PRO A 57 4.86 15.21 0.62
N GLU A 58 4.59 16.44 1.07
CA GLU A 58 4.43 17.65 0.25
C GLU A 58 3.39 17.52 -0.86
N THR A 59 2.35 16.69 -0.62
CA THR A 59 1.26 16.44 -1.56
C THR A 59 -0.08 16.88 -1.01
N ILE A 60 -1.05 17.04 -1.90
CA ILE A 60 -2.45 17.26 -1.56
C ILE A 60 -3.31 16.15 -2.17
N GLN A 61 -4.37 15.77 -1.48
CA GLN A 61 -5.41 14.90 -2.01
C GLN A 61 -6.58 15.75 -2.49
N ILE A 62 -6.99 15.58 -3.75
CA ILE A 62 -8.16 16.23 -4.31
C ILE A 62 -9.16 15.15 -4.74
N TYR A 63 -10.36 15.23 -4.20
CA TYR A 63 -11.46 14.31 -4.49
C TYR A 63 -12.47 15.00 -5.39
N VAL A 64 -12.73 14.42 -6.58
CA VAL A 64 -13.77 14.91 -7.50
C VAL A 64 -14.93 13.93 -7.42
N CYS A 65 -15.99 14.29 -6.70
CA CYS A 65 -17.06 13.35 -6.39
C CYS A 65 -18.37 14.06 -5.99
N ALA A 66 -19.46 13.31 -5.96
CA ALA A 66 -20.71 13.78 -5.39
C ALA A 66 -20.58 13.97 -3.86
N ASP A 67 -21.37 14.87 -3.31
CA ASP A 67 -21.36 15.24 -1.87
C ASP A 67 -21.46 14.02 -0.94
N ASN A 68 -22.32 13.07 -1.26
CA ASN A 68 -22.49 11.86 -0.46
C ASN A 68 -21.21 11.00 -0.32
N CYS A 69 -20.29 11.08 -1.28
CA CYS A 69 -19.04 10.34 -1.24
C CYS A 69 -17.98 10.98 -0.35
N MET A 70 -18.18 12.25 0.01
CA MET A 70 -17.20 13.06 0.73
C MET A 70 -17.10 12.78 2.22
N ARG A 71 -18.23 12.47 2.85
CA ARG A 71 -18.33 12.43 4.32
C ARG A 71 -17.23 11.63 5.01
N GLY A 72 -16.99 10.41 4.56
CA GLY A 72 -16.00 9.55 5.20
C GLY A 72 -14.58 10.03 4.97
N VAL A 73 -14.24 10.47 3.75
CA VAL A 73 -12.87 10.91 3.44
C VAL A 73 -12.53 12.23 4.13
N VAL A 74 -13.49 13.16 4.25
CA VAL A 74 -13.33 14.42 5.01
C VAL A 74 -13.11 14.14 6.49
N LEU A 75 -13.93 13.27 7.10
CA LEU A 75 -13.78 12.90 8.50
C LEU A 75 -12.42 12.25 8.76
N THR A 76 -11.98 11.35 7.88
CA THR A 76 -10.67 10.71 8.01
C THR A 76 -9.54 11.73 7.92
N ALA A 77 -9.58 12.68 6.99
CA ALA A 77 -8.58 13.74 6.88
C ALA A 77 -8.55 14.63 8.14
N ALA A 78 -9.72 14.92 8.71
CA ALA A 78 -9.84 15.68 9.95
C ALA A 78 -9.27 14.91 11.16
N GLU A 79 -9.58 13.62 11.29
CA GLU A 79 -9.03 12.75 12.35
C GLU A 79 -7.50 12.65 12.29
N MET A 80 -6.93 12.68 11.09
CA MET A 80 -5.48 12.69 10.88
C MET A 80 -4.84 14.06 11.10
N ASN A 81 -5.62 15.11 11.41
CA ASN A 81 -5.16 16.50 11.43
C ASN A 81 -4.46 16.92 10.12
N ALA A 82 -4.98 16.46 8.98
CA ALA A 82 -4.43 16.65 7.64
C ALA A 82 -5.42 17.39 6.71
N ALA A 83 -6.31 18.20 7.27
CA ALA A 83 -7.31 18.94 6.51
C ALA A 83 -6.68 19.98 5.55
N ASP A 84 -5.50 20.47 5.87
CA ASP A 84 -4.69 21.39 5.04
C ASP A 84 -4.12 20.71 3.77
N ARG A 85 -4.08 19.38 3.77
CA ARG A 85 -3.62 18.54 2.64
C ARG A 85 -4.78 17.85 1.92
N PHE A 86 -5.99 18.34 2.12
CA PHE A 86 -7.20 17.76 1.58
C PHE A 86 -8.05 18.83 0.91
N SER A 87 -8.55 18.54 -0.29
CA SER A 87 -9.51 19.37 -1.00
C SER A 87 -10.47 18.53 -1.80
N TYR A 88 -11.54 19.14 -2.27
CA TYR A 88 -12.56 18.44 -3.07
C TYR A 88 -13.20 19.35 -4.10
N VAL A 89 -13.75 18.71 -5.13
CA VAL A 89 -14.60 19.30 -6.16
C VAL A 89 -15.91 18.53 -6.13
N ILE A 90 -17.02 19.23 -5.92
CA ILE A 90 -18.36 18.62 -5.90
C ILE A 90 -18.85 18.48 -7.33
N ILE A 91 -19.33 17.28 -7.67
CA ILE A 91 -20.08 17.00 -8.90
C ILE A 91 -21.56 17.10 -8.54
N GLU A 92 -22.26 18.04 -9.18
CA GLU A 92 -23.70 18.22 -9.01
C GLU A 92 -24.48 17.43 -10.07
N GLU A 93 -25.80 17.31 -9.87
CA GLU A 93 -26.66 16.56 -10.78
C GLU A 93 -26.70 17.20 -12.19
N ASP A 94 -26.68 18.52 -12.24
CA ASP A 94 -26.64 19.28 -13.51
C ASP A 94 -25.36 19.02 -14.31
N ASP A 95 -24.22 18.82 -13.64
CA ASP A 95 -22.96 18.48 -14.30
C ASP A 95 -23.06 17.13 -15.03
N LEU A 96 -23.73 16.16 -14.38
CA LEU A 96 -23.94 14.83 -14.96
C LEU A 96 -24.90 14.88 -16.15
N LEU A 97 -25.97 15.67 -16.06
CA LEU A 97 -26.98 15.82 -17.12
C LEU A 97 -26.41 16.54 -18.34
N ASN A 98 -25.53 17.49 -18.14
CA ASN A 98 -24.90 18.28 -19.21
C ASN A 98 -23.66 17.61 -19.82
N GLY A 99 -23.16 16.51 -19.23
CA GLY A 99 -21.95 15.82 -19.71
C GLY A 99 -20.67 16.62 -19.51
N ASN A 100 -20.57 17.42 -18.44
CA ASN A 100 -19.47 18.35 -18.16
C ASN A 100 -18.37 17.75 -17.26
N LEU A 101 -18.30 16.43 -17.12
CA LEU A 101 -17.49 15.79 -16.06
C LEU A 101 -15.99 16.04 -16.24
N GLU A 102 -15.49 16.08 -17.48
CA GLU A 102 -14.12 16.44 -17.79
C GLU A 102 -13.83 17.88 -17.39
N ASP A 103 -14.68 18.83 -17.82
CA ASP A 103 -14.49 20.25 -17.55
C ASP A 103 -14.54 20.55 -16.05
N ILE A 104 -15.53 20.01 -15.33
CA ILE A 104 -15.63 20.16 -13.87
C ILE A 104 -14.39 19.62 -13.17
N THR A 105 -13.87 18.48 -13.62
CA THR A 105 -12.64 17.90 -13.05
C THR A 105 -11.45 18.82 -13.30
N ILE A 106 -11.24 19.27 -14.52
CA ILE A 106 -10.10 20.11 -14.91
C ILE A 106 -10.17 21.48 -14.24
N GLU A 107 -11.31 22.16 -14.36
CA GLU A 107 -11.46 23.52 -13.83
C GLU A 107 -11.52 23.53 -12.31
N GLY A 108 -12.20 22.55 -11.69
CA GLY A 108 -12.26 22.41 -10.24
C GLY A 108 -10.88 22.15 -9.61
N VAL A 109 -10.11 21.24 -10.19
CA VAL A 109 -8.72 20.98 -9.75
C VAL A 109 -7.84 22.23 -9.98
N THR A 110 -8.02 22.91 -11.12
CA THR A 110 -7.29 24.15 -11.44
C THR A 110 -7.60 25.25 -10.42
N ASP A 111 -8.86 25.41 -10.05
CA ASP A 111 -9.30 26.41 -9.06
C ASP A 111 -8.72 26.12 -7.67
N VAL A 112 -8.78 24.85 -7.21
CA VAL A 112 -8.14 24.42 -5.97
C VAL A 112 -6.66 24.80 -5.98
N LEU A 113 -5.93 24.39 -7.01
CA LEU A 113 -4.50 24.63 -7.09
C LEU A 113 -4.12 26.11 -7.16
N LYS A 114 -4.94 26.95 -7.80
CA LYS A 114 -4.72 28.41 -7.84
C LYS A 114 -4.89 29.07 -6.45
N LYS A 115 -5.75 28.54 -5.61
CA LYS A 115 -6.04 29.06 -4.26
C LYS A 115 -5.01 28.64 -3.21
N LEU A 116 -4.19 27.63 -3.48
CA LEU A 116 -3.16 27.20 -2.54
C LEU A 116 -2.02 28.23 -2.46
N GLU A 117 -1.64 28.60 -1.26
CA GLU A 117 -0.49 29.47 -0.99
C GLU A 117 0.84 28.84 -1.42
N ARG A 118 0.97 27.52 -1.21
CA ARG A 118 2.13 26.73 -1.63
C ARG A 118 1.69 25.65 -2.60
N LYS A 119 2.38 25.58 -3.73
CA LYS A 119 2.13 24.50 -4.70
C LYS A 119 2.63 23.17 -4.15
N PRO A 120 1.82 22.10 -4.20
CA PRO A 120 2.25 20.77 -3.83
C PRO A 120 3.24 20.22 -4.87
N LYS A 121 4.04 19.24 -4.47
CA LYS A 121 4.90 18.48 -5.40
C LYS A 121 4.11 17.47 -6.22
N ALA A 122 3.05 16.92 -5.64
CA ALA A 122 2.11 16.09 -6.38
C ALA A 122 0.67 16.27 -5.86
N VAL A 123 -0.27 15.96 -6.74
CA VAL A 123 -1.71 15.88 -6.44
C VAL A 123 -2.15 14.42 -6.58
N LEU A 124 -2.67 13.86 -5.50
CA LEU A 124 -3.39 12.60 -5.56
C LEU A 124 -4.83 12.91 -5.98
N LEU A 125 -5.13 12.76 -7.25
CA LEU A 125 -6.44 13.08 -7.81
C LEU A 125 -7.34 11.85 -7.79
N PHE A 126 -8.33 11.89 -6.88
CA PHE A 126 -9.30 10.80 -6.71
C PHE A 126 -10.54 11.03 -7.55
N THR A 127 -10.75 10.14 -8.51
CA THR A 127 -12.01 10.04 -9.27
C THR A 127 -12.91 8.96 -8.68
N VAL A 128 -14.21 9.03 -8.96
CA VAL A 128 -15.22 8.13 -8.38
C VAL A 128 -15.94 7.33 -9.47
N CYS A 129 -16.86 6.47 -9.04
CA CYS A 129 -17.65 5.61 -9.93
C CYS A 129 -18.35 6.38 -11.07
N LEU A 130 -18.76 7.63 -10.83
CA LEU A 130 -19.43 8.46 -11.83
C LEU A 130 -18.58 8.65 -13.09
N HIS A 131 -17.26 8.86 -12.93
CA HIS A 131 -16.35 9.00 -14.07
C HIS A 131 -16.34 7.75 -14.95
N HIS A 132 -16.45 6.57 -14.37
CA HIS A 132 -16.51 5.31 -15.12
C HIS A 132 -17.88 5.09 -15.77
N PHE A 133 -18.97 5.35 -15.03
CA PHE A 133 -20.31 5.12 -15.53
C PHE A 133 -20.68 6.03 -16.71
N LEU A 134 -20.18 7.24 -16.71
CA LEU A 134 -20.43 8.23 -17.75
C LEU A 134 -19.37 8.24 -18.85
N GLY A 135 -18.36 7.36 -18.75
CA GLY A 135 -17.33 7.25 -19.79
C GLY A 135 -16.43 8.48 -19.89
N CYS A 136 -16.15 9.15 -18.77
CA CYS A 136 -15.26 10.31 -18.70
C CYS A 136 -13.89 10.01 -19.32
N ASP A 137 -13.40 10.87 -20.22
CA ASP A 137 -12.06 10.75 -20.79
C ASP A 137 -10.99 11.23 -19.80
N LEU A 138 -10.68 10.36 -18.82
CA LEU A 138 -9.65 10.63 -17.84
C LEU A 138 -8.26 10.83 -18.45
N LYS A 139 -8.01 10.29 -19.64
CA LYS A 139 -6.73 10.50 -20.31
C LYS A 139 -6.60 11.98 -20.71
N MET A 140 -7.59 12.53 -21.34
CA MET A 140 -7.64 13.95 -21.72
C MET A 140 -7.56 14.84 -20.48
N VAL A 141 -8.29 14.52 -19.42
CA VAL A 141 -8.24 15.26 -18.14
C VAL A 141 -6.81 15.35 -17.61
N TYR A 142 -6.09 14.24 -17.52
CA TYR A 142 -4.71 14.24 -16.99
C TYR A 142 -3.73 14.94 -17.93
N GLU A 143 -3.85 14.77 -19.26
CA GLU A 143 -3.02 15.46 -20.25
C GLU A 143 -3.19 16.98 -20.15
N GLU A 144 -4.41 17.45 -19.94
CA GLU A 144 -4.67 18.89 -19.76
C GLU A 144 -4.16 19.42 -18.43
N LEU A 145 -4.30 18.68 -17.33
CA LEU A 145 -3.76 19.07 -16.03
C LEU A 145 -2.22 19.08 -16.03
N ASP A 146 -1.58 18.09 -16.64
CA ASP A 146 -0.11 18.05 -16.81
C ASP A 146 0.37 19.25 -17.65
N ARG A 147 -0.39 19.66 -18.67
CA ARG A 147 -0.09 20.84 -19.48
C ARG A 147 -0.21 22.15 -18.70
N ARG A 148 -1.21 22.25 -17.82
CA ARG A 148 -1.44 23.46 -17.00
C ARG A 148 -0.45 23.61 -15.85
N PHE A 149 0.00 22.48 -15.28
CA PHE A 149 0.84 22.45 -14.10
C PHE A 149 2.01 21.47 -14.29
N PRO A 150 2.96 21.76 -15.20
CA PRO A 150 4.07 20.85 -15.53
C PRO A 150 5.02 20.59 -14.37
N GLU A 151 4.96 21.40 -13.32
CA GLU A 151 5.77 21.24 -12.10
C GLU A 151 5.14 20.34 -11.05
N ILE A 152 3.88 19.93 -11.24
CA ILE A 152 3.11 19.10 -10.29
C ILE A 152 2.91 17.72 -10.88
N ALA A 153 3.24 16.67 -10.13
CA ALA A 153 2.94 15.31 -10.56
C ALA A 153 1.47 14.96 -10.22
N PHE A 154 0.67 14.54 -11.22
CA PHE A 154 -0.68 14.06 -10.98
C PHE A 154 -0.72 12.55 -10.82
N VAL A 155 -1.05 12.09 -9.60
CA VAL A 155 -1.17 10.68 -9.25
C VAL A 155 -2.61 10.23 -9.46
N ARG A 156 -2.80 9.23 -10.34
CA ARG A 156 -4.13 8.71 -10.70
C ARG A 156 -4.68 7.83 -9.61
N CYS A 157 -5.68 8.32 -8.88
CA CYS A 157 -6.30 7.64 -7.76
C CYS A 157 -7.78 7.39 -8.03
N TYR A 158 -8.31 6.34 -7.39
CA TYR A 158 -9.69 5.91 -7.64
C TYR A 158 -10.40 5.63 -6.32
N MET A 159 -11.60 6.15 -6.19
CA MET A 159 -12.55 5.83 -5.13
C MET A 159 -13.78 5.17 -5.76
N ASP A 160 -13.58 3.97 -6.33
CA ASP A 160 -14.56 3.26 -7.15
C ASP A 160 -14.84 1.82 -6.67
N PRO A 161 -15.39 1.61 -5.47
CA PRO A 161 -15.58 0.29 -4.89
C PRO A 161 -16.49 -0.61 -5.72
N ILE A 162 -17.41 -0.01 -6.47
CA ILE A 162 -18.40 -0.75 -7.27
C ILE A 162 -17.75 -1.50 -8.43
N MET A 163 -16.62 -0.99 -8.93
CA MET A 163 -15.92 -1.55 -10.11
C MET A 163 -14.98 -2.72 -9.78
N GLN A 164 -14.98 -3.22 -8.55
CA GLN A 164 -13.93 -4.10 -8.04
C GLN A 164 -14.26 -5.59 -7.98
N LYS A 165 -15.33 -6.05 -8.59
CA LYS A 165 -15.74 -7.47 -8.48
C LYS A 165 -14.65 -8.48 -8.89
N THR A 166 -13.69 -8.10 -9.74
CA THR A 166 -12.66 -8.99 -10.28
C THR A 166 -11.28 -8.34 -10.44
N GLY A 167 -11.11 -7.09 -9.99
CA GLY A 167 -9.89 -6.32 -10.19
C GLY A 167 -9.15 -5.97 -8.91
N LEU A 168 -8.16 -5.10 -9.05
CA LEU A 168 -7.42 -4.55 -7.93
C LEU A 168 -8.32 -3.67 -7.05
N THR A 169 -8.16 -3.78 -5.73
CA THR A 169 -8.85 -2.89 -4.77
C THR A 169 -8.36 -1.45 -4.91
N PRO A 170 -9.11 -0.42 -4.44
CA PRO A 170 -8.64 0.97 -4.41
C PRO A 170 -7.31 1.12 -3.70
N ASP A 171 -7.08 0.42 -2.59
CA ASP A 171 -5.82 0.45 -1.86
C ASP A 171 -4.65 -0.09 -2.70
N GLN A 172 -4.86 -1.20 -3.43
CA GLN A 172 -3.85 -1.74 -4.33
C GLN A 172 -3.54 -0.81 -5.51
N LYS A 173 -4.59 -0.20 -6.10
CA LYS A 173 -4.44 0.80 -7.17
C LYS A 173 -3.68 2.03 -6.67
N LEU A 174 -4.05 2.53 -5.49
CA LEU A 174 -3.39 3.68 -4.87
C LEU A 174 -1.91 3.41 -4.59
N ARG A 175 -1.58 2.28 -3.92
CA ARG A 175 -0.19 1.91 -3.63
C ARG A 175 0.65 1.75 -4.90
N LYS A 176 0.06 1.26 -5.98
CA LYS A 176 0.73 1.25 -7.29
C LYS A 176 0.94 2.67 -7.81
N ALA A 177 -0.10 3.50 -7.80
CA ALA A 177 -0.06 4.85 -8.35
C ALA A 177 0.87 5.79 -7.56
N MET A 178 0.97 5.61 -6.24
CA MET A 178 1.89 6.38 -5.39
C MET A 178 3.37 6.24 -5.79
N TYR A 179 3.74 5.18 -6.51
CA TYR A 179 5.12 4.99 -6.96
C TYR A 179 5.34 5.40 -8.41
N ASP A 180 4.30 5.83 -9.14
CA ASP A 180 4.43 6.26 -10.54
C ASP A 180 5.33 7.50 -10.71
N PRO A 181 5.34 8.49 -9.77
CA PRO A 181 6.25 9.63 -9.87
C PRO A 181 7.74 9.30 -9.70
N LEU A 182 8.06 8.14 -9.09
CA LEU A 182 9.47 7.74 -8.91
C LEU A 182 10.14 7.50 -10.26
N LYS A 183 11.17 8.28 -10.57
CA LYS A 183 11.92 8.19 -11.82
C LYS A 183 12.98 7.09 -11.75
N VAL A 184 13.42 6.64 -12.92
CA VAL A 184 14.58 5.76 -13.02
C VAL A 184 15.83 6.52 -12.56
N GLN A 185 16.49 5.98 -11.54
CA GLN A 185 17.70 6.53 -10.95
C GLN A 185 18.80 5.46 -10.94
N LYS A 186 20.03 5.89 -10.70
CA LYS A 186 21.14 4.94 -10.49
C LYS A 186 20.88 4.18 -9.20
N ALA A 187 20.92 2.85 -9.28
CA ALA A 187 20.75 2.02 -8.09
C ALA A 187 22.00 2.13 -7.19
N ASP A 188 21.74 2.27 -5.90
CA ASP A 188 22.74 2.08 -4.87
C ASP A 188 22.57 0.66 -4.29
N PRO A 189 23.62 -0.20 -4.38
CA PRO A 189 23.54 -1.57 -3.90
C PRO A 189 23.35 -1.69 -2.38
N HIS A 190 23.65 -0.66 -1.61
CA HIS A 190 23.46 -0.61 -0.17
C HIS A 190 22.08 -0.10 0.27
N ILE A 191 21.22 0.27 -0.68
CA ILE A 191 19.89 0.78 -0.36
C ILE A 191 18.83 -0.28 -0.63
N VAL A 192 18.03 -0.55 0.40
CA VAL A 192 16.82 -1.37 0.37
C VAL A 192 15.63 -0.48 0.72
N THR A 193 14.54 -0.56 -0.05
CA THR A 193 13.34 0.22 0.24
C THR A 193 12.17 -0.69 0.57
N LEU A 194 11.53 -0.45 1.71
CA LEU A 194 10.29 -1.11 2.10
C LEU A 194 9.08 -0.30 1.61
N LEU A 195 8.19 -0.97 0.92
CA LEU A 195 7.02 -0.37 0.27
C LEU A 195 5.71 -0.90 0.84
N GLY A 196 4.73 -0.02 0.89
CA GLY A 196 3.32 -0.36 1.06
C GLY A 196 2.89 -0.76 2.47
N HIS A 197 3.62 -0.37 3.49
CA HIS A 197 3.21 -0.41 4.88
C HIS A 197 2.76 1.00 5.35
N ASN A 198 2.05 1.07 6.46
CA ASN A 198 1.42 2.30 6.94
C ASN A 198 2.14 2.92 8.14
N PHE A 199 3.01 2.17 8.78
CA PHE A 199 3.79 2.59 9.95
C PHE A 199 5.25 2.19 9.74
N PRO A 200 6.23 2.96 10.24
CA PRO A 200 7.63 2.57 10.16
C PRO A 200 7.86 1.25 10.90
N LEU A 201 8.78 0.44 10.39
CA LEU A 201 9.22 -0.74 11.13
C LEU A 201 9.88 -0.33 12.44
N ASP A 202 9.64 -1.13 13.46
CA ASP A 202 10.33 -0.98 14.74
C ASP A 202 11.86 -1.15 14.58
N GLU A 203 12.64 -0.43 15.37
CA GLU A 203 14.11 -0.50 15.33
C GLU A 203 14.64 -1.88 15.73
N THR A 204 13.85 -2.65 16.48
CA THR A 204 14.18 -4.02 16.89
C THR A 204 13.81 -5.07 15.87
N SER A 205 13.17 -4.68 14.73
CA SER A 205 12.77 -5.64 13.70
C SER A 205 13.97 -6.37 13.10
N ASP A 206 13.81 -7.64 12.80
CA ASP A 206 14.87 -8.49 12.24
C ASP A 206 15.40 -7.92 10.92
N ILE A 207 14.51 -7.40 10.08
CA ILE A 207 14.89 -6.77 8.81
C ILE A 207 15.83 -5.58 9.03
N LYS A 208 15.48 -4.65 9.94
CA LYS A 208 16.34 -3.49 10.23
C LYS A 208 17.68 -3.90 10.82
N ARG A 209 17.66 -4.79 11.80
CA ARG A 209 18.89 -5.29 12.45
C ARG A 209 19.82 -5.96 11.46
N PHE A 210 19.27 -6.83 10.61
CA PHE A 210 20.02 -7.53 9.58
C PHE A 210 20.64 -6.57 8.57
N LEU A 211 19.84 -5.70 7.95
CA LEU A 211 20.34 -4.74 6.97
C LEU A 211 21.42 -3.82 7.53
N LYS A 212 21.23 -3.36 8.77
CA LYS A 212 22.23 -2.54 9.48
C LYS A 212 23.54 -3.29 9.68
N LYS A 213 23.52 -4.58 10.07
CA LYS A 213 24.72 -5.42 10.18
C LYS A 213 25.43 -5.56 8.83
N CYS A 214 24.68 -5.67 7.74
CA CYS A 214 25.21 -5.77 6.38
C CYS A 214 25.64 -4.41 5.78
N GLY A 215 25.65 -3.33 6.56
CA GLY A 215 26.02 -2.00 6.08
C GLY A 215 25.01 -1.42 5.07
N CYS A 216 23.75 -1.88 5.10
CA CYS A 216 22.69 -1.42 4.23
C CYS A 216 21.73 -0.47 4.95
N GLU A 217 21.25 0.52 4.19
CA GLU A 217 20.22 1.47 4.60
C GLU A 217 18.85 0.96 4.22
N LEU A 218 17.91 0.89 5.18
CA LEU A 218 16.50 0.66 4.90
C LEU A 218 15.79 2.00 4.77
N ARG A 219 15.17 2.27 3.63
CA ARG A 219 14.30 3.42 3.41
C ARG A 219 12.84 3.00 3.41
N GLU A 220 12.00 3.84 3.97
CA GLU A 220 10.57 3.58 4.17
C GLU A 220 9.78 4.83 3.78
N ILE A 221 8.69 4.66 3.03
CA ILE A 221 7.82 5.80 2.68
C ILE A 221 7.26 6.48 3.94
N THR A 222 7.05 5.72 5.00
CA THR A 222 6.51 6.19 6.29
C THR A 222 7.45 7.14 7.05
N THR A 223 8.72 7.19 6.65
CA THR A 223 9.73 8.08 7.24
C THR A 223 10.09 9.25 6.32
N CYS A 224 9.46 9.34 5.15
CA CYS A 224 9.69 10.45 4.23
C CYS A 224 8.90 11.69 4.67
N ASP A 225 9.60 12.71 5.12
CA ASP A 225 9.05 14.02 5.51
C ASP A 225 9.15 15.08 4.40
N THR A 226 9.93 14.80 3.35
CA THR A 226 10.13 15.67 2.19
C THR A 226 10.00 14.91 0.88
N TRP A 227 9.67 15.63 -0.20
CA TRP A 227 9.61 15.07 -1.53
C TRP A 227 10.96 14.51 -1.99
N ASP A 228 12.06 15.16 -1.64
CA ASP A 228 13.39 14.69 -1.96
C ASP A 228 13.69 13.30 -1.33
N LYS A 229 13.27 13.08 -0.07
CA LYS A 229 13.39 11.75 0.55
C LYS A 229 12.49 10.72 -0.14
N TYR A 230 11.30 11.13 -0.53
CA TYR A 230 10.40 10.26 -1.28
C TYR A 230 11.01 9.87 -2.63
N GLU A 231 11.56 10.81 -3.41
CA GLU A 231 12.20 10.50 -4.68
C GLU A 231 13.38 9.54 -4.52
N LYS A 232 14.16 9.67 -3.44
CA LYS A 232 15.28 8.77 -3.11
C LYS A 232 14.88 7.32 -2.80
N LEU A 233 13.60 7.03 -2.59
CA LEU A 233 13.12 5.65 -2.52
C LEU A 233 13.42 4.87 -3.82
N GLY A 234 13.49 5.56 -4.95
CA GLY A 234 13.81 4.98 -6.26
C GLY A 234 15.27 4.60 -6.46
N GLU A 235 16.20 5.01 -5.57
CA GLU A 235 17.62 4.65 -5.61
C GLU A 235 17.88 3.21 -5.14
N ALA A 236 16.88 2.56 -4.53
CA ALA A 236 17.03 1.22 -3.99
C ALA A 236 17.39 0.21 -5.08
N ASN A 237 18.26 -0.73 -4.71
CA ASN A 237 18.57 -1.89 -5.52
C ASN A 237 17.59 -3.05 -5.29
N ILE A 238 17.03 -3.13 -4.09
CA ILE A 238 16.06 -4.14 -3.67
C ILE A 238 14.83 -3.43 -3.09
N PHE A 239 13.65 -3.85 -3.53
CA PHE A 239 12.38 -3.45 -2.95
C PHE A 239 11.80 -4.58 -2.11
N LEU A 240 11.34 -4.27 -0.92
CA LEU A 240 10.62 -5.18 -0.04
C LEU A 240 9.15 -4.78 0.05
N SER A 241 8.28 -5.74 0.26
CA SER A 241 6.90 -5.49 0.68
C SER A 241 6.45 -6.58 1.66
N ILE A 242 5.68 -6.19 2.68
CA ILE A 242 5.18 -7.08 3.73
C ILE A 242 3.66 -7.24 3.69
N TYR A 243 2.92 -6.24 3.22
CA TYR A 243 1.47 -6.31 3.13
C TYR A 243 1.00 -6.91 1.79
N PRO A 244 -0.02 -7.78 1.80
CA PRO A 244 -0.58 -8.35 0.57
C PRO A 244 -1.05 -7.29 -0.43
N THR A 245 -1.64 -6.19 0.06
CA THR A 245 -2.14 -5.09 -0.76
C THR A 245 -1.00 -4.29 -1.42
N ALA A 246 0.19 -4.33 -0.85
CA ALA A 246 1.37 -3.65 -1.37
C ALA A 246 2.09 -4.39 -2.49
N LYS A 247 1.95 -5.73 -2.51
CA LYS A 247 2.70 -6.62 -3.40
C LYS A 247 2.62 -6.19 -4.87
N TYR A 248 1.42 -5.87 -5.35
CA TYR A 248 1.22 -5.49 -6.76
C TYR A 248 1.95 -4.20 -7.13
N GLY A 249 1.84 -3.17 -6.28
CA GLY A 249 2.51 -1.88 -6.49
C GLY A 249 4.04 -2.02 -6.48
N ALA A 250 4.56 -2.75 -5.49
CA ALA A 250 5.99 -3.01 -5.35
C ALA A 250 6.56 -3.79 -6.55
N GLN A 251 5.87 -4.83 -7.00
CA GLN A 251 6.26 -5.59 -8.18
C GLN A 251 6.25 -4.74 -9.47
N THR A 252 5.25 -3.87 -9.60
CA THR A 252 5.13 -3.00 -10.78
C THR A 252 6.28 -1.98 -10.80
N LEU A 253 6.59 -1.36 -9.66
CA LEU A 253 7.72 -0.46 -9.53
C LEU A 253 9.05 -1.16 -9.84
N SER A 254 9.27 -2.32 -9.23
CA SER A 254 10.51 -3.11 -9.42
C SER A 254 10.75 -3.44 -10.88
N LYS A 255 9.72 -3.91 -11.60
CA LYS A 255 9.80 -4.18 -13.04
C LYS A 255 10.14 -2.90 -13.84
N ARG A 256 9.49 -1.78 -13.52
CA ARG A 256 9.72 -0.51 -14.22
C ARG A 256 11.12 0.04 -14.02
N LEU A 257 11.68 -0.12 -12.82
CA LEU A 257 13.02 0.35 -12.49
C LEU A 257 14.12 -0.69 -12.76
N GLY A 258 13.76 -1.93 -13.16
CA GLY A 258 14.71 -3.02 -13.35
C GLY A 258 15.40 -3.44 -12.07
N ARG A 259 14.65 -3.61 -10.97
CA ARG A 259 15.13 -3.96 -9.63
C ARG A 259 14.52 -5.26 -9.13
N GLU A 260 15.17 -5.87 -8.14
CA GLU A 260 14.61 -7.03 -7.45
C GLU A 260 13.49 -6.62 -6.49
N HIS A 261 12.49 -7.50 -6.36
CA HIS A 261 11.42 -7.37 -5.39
C HIS A 261 11.27 -8.65 -4.57
N ILE A 262 11.25 -8.50 -3.25
CA ILE A 262 11.03 -9.59 -2.32
C ILE A 262 9.74 -9.31 -1.55
N TYR A 263 8.80 -10.24 -1.63
CA TYR A 263 7.60 -10.23 -0.79
C TYR A 263 7.86 -11.05 0.45
N MET A 264 7.80 -10.39 1.61
CA MET A 264 8.06 -10.96 2.93
C MET A 264 6.82 -10.75 3.81
N PRO A 265 5.74 -11.55 3.62
CA PRO A 265 4.54 -11.40 4.43
C PRO A 265 4.84 -11.63 5.91
N ALA A 266 4.15 -10.88 6.77
CA ALA A 266 4.21 -11.13 8.20
C ALA A 266 3.77 -12.56 8.51
N SER A 267 4.53 -13.27 9.33
CA SER A 267 4.26 -14.63 9.77
C SER A 267 4.49 -14.76 11.27
N PHE A 268 3.79 -15.70 11.89
CA PHE A 268 4.01 -16.16 13.26
C PHE A 268 4.75 -17.50 13.31
N ASN A 269 5.13 -18.03 12.14
CA ASN A 269 5.90 -19.25 11.99
C ASN A 269 7.38 -18.90 11.82
N TYR A 270 8.21 -19.24 12.81
CA TYR A 270 9.63 -18.93 12.78
C TYR A 270 10.39 -19.56 11.61
N GLU A 271 9.98 -20.75 11.15
CA GLU A 271 10.59 -21.37 9.96
C GLU A 271 10.32 -20.56 8.68
N GLU A 272 9.09 -20.04 8.53
CA GLU A 272 8.78 -19.15 7.42
C GLU A 272 9.54 -17.82 7.49
N ILE A 273 9.66 -17.24 8.70
CA ILE A 273 10.44 -16.02 8.92
C ILE A 273 11.90 -16.26 8.54
N LYS A 274 12.49 -17.36 9.01
CA LYS A 274 13.85 -17.77 8.69
C LYS A 274 14.07 -17.88 7.18
N GLN A 275 13.21 -18.62 6.48
CA GLN A 275 13.29 -18.77 5.00
C GLN A 275 13.20 -17.42 4.27
N GLN A 276 12.36 -16.51 4.75
CA GLN A 276 12.26 -15.16 4.17
C GLN A 276 13.56 -14.38 4.38
N MET A 277 14.15 -14.45 5.56
CA MET A 277 15.40 -13.75 5.88
C MET A 277 16.59 -14.34 5.13
N GLU A 278 16.66 -15.68 5.00
CA GLU A 278 17.67 -16.38 4.18
C GLU A 278 17.59 -15.93 2.71
N ARG A 279 16.37 -15.84 2.18
CA ARG A 279 16.17 -15.34 0.81
C ARG A 279 16.60 -13.88 0.64
N LEU A 280 16.34 -13.03 1.62
CA LEU A 280 16.83 -11.64 1.61
C LEU A 280 18.36 -11.61 1.60
N ALA A 281 18.99 -12.43 2.44
CA ALA A 281 20.45 -12.55 2.52
C ALA A 281 21.06 -13.00 1.18
N GLU A 282 20.52 -14.04 0.54
CA GLU A 282 20.99 -14.53 -0.76
C GLU A 282 20.94 -13.45 -1.86
N ILE A 283 19.84 -12.69 -1.91
CA ILE A 283 19.69 -11.64 -2.92
C ILE A 283 20.62 -10.47 -2.63
N LEU A 284 20.77 -10.13 -1.35
CA LEU A 284 21.69 -9.07 -0.92
C LEU A 284 23.14 -9.44 -1.23
N GLU A 285 23.55 -10.68 -0.93
CA GLU A 285 24.87 -11.21 -1.27
C GLU A 285 25.16 -11.07 -2.77
N LYS A 286 24.27 -11.62 -3.63
CA LYS A 286 24.41 -11.49 -5.08
C LYS A 286 24.55 -10.04 -5.52
N THR A 287 23.82 -9.14 -4.90
CA THR A 287 23.84 -7.72 -5.22
C THR A 287 25.15 -7.04 -4.83
N LEU A 288 25.60 -7.24 -3.59
CA LEU A 288 26.80 -6.64 -3.06
C LEU A 288 28.04 -7.21 -3.76
N VAL A 289 28.14 -8.53 -3.88
CA VAL A 289 29.29 -9.20 -4.52
C VAL A 289 29.41 -8.83 -6.01
N SER A 290 28.30 -8.75 -6.74
CA SER A 290 28.36 -8.50 -8.19
C SER A 290 28.64 -7.05 -8.58
N LYS A 291 28.34 -6.08 -7.70
CA LYS A 291 28.35 -4.65 -8.07
C LYS A 291 29.44 -3.81 -7.43
N ILE A 292 29.99 -4.24 -6.31
CA ILE A 292 30.88 -3.40 -5.49
C ILE A 292 32.32 -3.92 -5.48
N ILE A 293 32.52 -5.24 -5.58
CA ILE A 293 33.77 -5.86 -5.14
C ILE A 293 34.71 -6.09 -6.31
N GLN A 294 35.86 -5.44 -6.22
CA GLN A 294 36.96 -5.57 -7.19
C GLN A 294 38.08 -6.50 -6.71
N THR A 295 38.15 -6.79 -5.42
CA THR A 295 39.17 -7.66 -4.81
C THR A 295 38.59 -8.87 -4.10
N SER A 296 39.36 -9.98 -4.08
CA SER A 296 38.96 -11.21 -3.38
C SER A 296 38.91 -11.04 -1.87
N GLU A 297 39.67 -10.13 -1.29
CA GLU A 297 39.69 -9.85 0.15
C GLU A 297 38.39 -9.16 0.59
N GLU A 298 37.93 -8.15 -0.15
CA GLU A 298 36.64 -7.48 0.10
C GLU A 298 35.47 -8.45 -0.05
N GLN A 299 35.53 -9.42 -0.97
CA GLN A 299 34.53 -10.47 -1.12
C GLN A 299 34.43 -11.33 0.12
N ILE A 300 35.56 -11.77 0.65
CA ILE A 300 35.61 -12.62 1.84
C ILE A 300 35.08 -11.86 3.08
N GLU A 301 35.44 -10.59 3.23
CA GLU A 301 34.97 -9.76 4.33
C GLU A 301 33.44 -9.57 4.27
N THR A 302 32.90 -9.24 3.10
CA THR A 302 31.44 -9.08 2.90
C THR A 302 30.69 -10.39 3.17
N LEU A 303 31.19 -11.52 2.68
CA LEU A 303 30.61 -12.83 2.93
C LEU A 303 30.65 -13.18 4.43
N ASN A 304 31.72 -12.89 5.13
CA ASN A 304 31.81 -13.13 6.57
C ASN A 304 30.79 -12.29 7.35
N VAL A 305 30.58 -11.04 6.98
CA VAL A 305 29.55 -10.17 7.58
C VAL A 305 28.15 -10.73 7.34
N LEU A 306 27.83 -11.17 6.14
CA LEU A 306 26.54 -11.77 5.80
C LEU A 306 26.30 -13.09 6.57
N ILE A 307 27.31 -13.96 6.65
CA ILE A 307 27.25 -15.22 7.39
C ILE A 307 27.04 -14.96 8.90
N ASP A 308 27.74 -13.97 9.46
CA ASP A 308 27.57 -13.63 10.88
C ASP A 308 26.19 -13.03 11.15
N ALA A 309 25.69 -12.19 10.26
CA ALA A 309 24.35 -11.64 10.37
C ALA A 309 23.25 -12.70 10.28
N GLN A 310 23.45 -13.77 9.52
CA GLN A 310 22.49 -14.88 9.39
C GLN A 310 22.37 -15.73 10.65
N LYS A 311 23.37 -15.72 11.54
CA LYS A 311 23.30 -16.46 12.81
C LYS A 311 22.16 -16.02 13.71
N ASP A 312 21.66 -14.79 13.54
CA ASP A 312 20.52 -14.27 14.29
C ASP A 312 19.17 -14.91 13.87
N PHE A 313 19.14 -15.68 12.79
CA PHE A 313 17.91 -16.29 12.25
C PHE A 313 17.60 -17.67 12.80
N TYR A 314 18.36 -18.19 13.76
CA TYR A 314 18.10 -19.52 14.30
C TYR A 314 16.89 -19.56 15.24
N TYR A 315 16.52 -18.44 15.86
CA TYR A 315 15.32 -18.28 16.69
C TYR A 315 15.07 -19.39 17.75
N GLU A 316 16.09 -20.17 18.11
CA GLU A 316 15.94 -21.33 18.98
C GLU A 316 15.29 -20.98 20.33
N LYS A 317 15.76 -19.90 20.96
CA LYS A 317 15.21 -19.42 22.23
C LYS A 317 13.78 -18.92 22.13
N GLU A 318 13.46 -18.24 21.04
CA GLU A 318 12.13 -17.72 20.75
C GLU A 318 11.14 -18.85 20.47
N ILE A 319 11.57 -19.89 19.75
CA ILE A 319 10.78 -21.10 19.48
C ILE A 319 10.50 -21.84 20.79
N GLU A 320 11.51 -22.10 21.61
CA GLU A 320 11.37 -22.74 22.94
C GLU A 320 10.39 -21.96 23.82
N ALA A 321 10.51 -20.64 23.90
CA ALA A 321 9.62 -19.78 24.69
C ALA A 321 8.16 -19.82 24.17
N CYS A 322 7.95 -19.88 22.86
CA CYS A 322 6.63 -20.04 22.28
C CYS A 322 6.02 -21.40 22.58
N GLU A 323 6.78 -22.49 22.46
CA GLU A 323 6.33 -23.86 22.79
C GLU A 323 5.94 -23.99 24.27
N GLU A 324 6.74 -23.43 25.17
CA GLU A 324 6.42 -23.40 26.61
C GLU A 324 5.13 -22.61 26.87
N THR A 325 4.95 -21.47 26.20
CA THR A 325 3.73 -20.65 26.35
C THR A 325 2.50 -21.40 25.82
N ILE A 326 2.59 -22.04 24.65
CA ILE A 326 1.52 -22.85 24.07
C ILE A 326 1.15 -23.99 25.01
N LYS A 327 2.13 -24.66 25.61
CA LYS A 327 1.90 -25.71 26.60
C LYS A 327 1.12 -25.20 27.81
N LYS A 328 1.52 -24.07 28.39
CA LYS A 328 0.82 -23.43 29.51
C LYS A 328 -0.62 -23.04 29.15
N VAL A 329 -0.86 -22.53 27.94
CA VAL A 329 -2.19 -22.19 27.47
C VAL A 329 -3.06 -23.45 27.34
N ARG A 330 -2.54 -24.53 26.75
CA ARG A 330 -3.25 -25.81 26.62
C ARG A 330 -3.65 -26.41 27.97
N GLU A 331 -2.77 -26.29 28.98
CA GLU A 331 -3.07 -26.72 30.34
C GLU A 331 -4.27 -25.98 30.96
N VAL A 332 -4.51 -24.72 30.55
CA VAL A 332 -5.60 -23.88 31.07
C VAL A 332 -6.90 -24.04 30.27
N VAL A 333 -6.82 -24.10 28.94
CA VAL A 333 -8.00 -24.11 28.05
C VAL A 333 -8.38 -25.49 27.52
N GLY A 334 -7.50 -26.50 27.75
CA GLY A 334 -7.69 -27.84 27.17
C GLY A 334 -7.35 -27.91 25.69
N ASP A 335 -7.29 -29.12 25.16
CA ASP A 335 -7.14 -29.35 23.72
C ASP A 335 -8.51 -29.13 23.02
N THR A 336 -8.81 -27.90 22.69
CA THR A 336 -10.01 -27.56 21.88
C THR A 336 -9.65 -27.46 20.40
#